data_600340263121b073ebcfb3f146bb2652
#
_entry.id   600340263121b073ebcfb3f146bb2652
#
_cell.length_a   1.000
_cell.length_b   1.000
_cell.length_c   1.000
_cell.angle_alpha   90.00
_cell.angle_beta   90.00
_cell.angle_gamma   90.00
#
_symmetry.space_group_name_H-M   'P 1'
#
loop_
_entity.id
_entity.type
_entity.pdbx_description
1 polymer ?
#
loop_
_entity_poly.entity_id
_entity_poly.type
_entity_poly.pdbx_seq_one_letter_code
_entity_poly.pdbx_strand_id
1 'polypeptide(L)'
;MAAEALIPGVERGSGAHALIEPEPGAVERPRRELEEVRGRVEHVEESLAELGAALKSIQSQVEGYAAALSLYEQRVSRLEAFHKAASMIGGWKAQTCLHSSNGVCTLWRLSREAAEQLHGLVAEDGAGVYRVRVAEAPWFCGFCPLYQRA
;
A
#
# COMPACT_ATOMS: atom_id res chain seq x y z
N MET A 1 5.40 -79.15 -24.10
CA MET A 1 5.11 -80.03 -22.93
C MET A 1 4.55 -79.13 -21.83
N ALA A 2 3.24 -79.18 -21.70
CA ALA A 2 2.47 -78.41 -20.73
C ALA A 2 2.33 -79.28 -19.47
N ALA A 3 2.73 -78.73 -18.34
CA ALA A 3 2.49 -79.35 -17.02
C ALA A 3 1.25 -78.74 -16.40
N GLU A 4 0.19 -79.46 -16.39
CA GLU A 4 -1.03 -79.18 -15.63
C GLU A 4 -0.75 -79.40 -14.14
N ALA A 5 -0.84 -78.32 -13.35
CA ALA A 5 -0.83 -78.44 -11.91
C ALA A 5 -2.26 -78.64 -11.38
N LEU A 6 -2.49 -79.84 -10.85
CA LEU A 6 -3.72 -80.18 -10.12
C LEU A 6 -3.79 -79.29 -8.85
N ILE A 7 -4.90 -78.58 -8.72
CA ILE A 7 -5.30 -77.87 -7.48
C ILE A 7 -6.12 -78.87 -6.62
N PRO A 8 -5.70 -79.18 -5.40
CA PRO A 8 -6.46 -80.07 -4.52
C PRO A 8 -7.67 -79.36 -3.96
N GLY A 9 -8.75 -80.12 -3.83
CA GLY A 9 -10.12 -79.71 -3.51
C GLY A 9 -10.28 -78.81 -2.29
N VAL A 10 -11.00 -77.73 -2.55
CA VAL A 10 -11.58 -76.88 -1.49
C VAL A 10 -12.83 -77.60 -0.93
N GLU A 11 -12.69 -78.15 0.25
CA GLU A 11 -13.82 -78.62 0.99
C GLU A 11 -14.81 -77.49 1.30
N ARG A 12 -16.02 -77.58 0.77
CA ARG A 12 -17.09 -76.65 1.07
C ARG A 12 -17.53 -76.88 2.51
N GLY A 13 -16.90 -76.22 3.45
CA GLY A 13 -17.41 -76.14 4.80
C GLY A 13 -18.77 -75.43 4.78
N SER A 14 -19.82 -76.15 4.95
CA SER A 14 -21.19 -75.65 5.21
C SER A 14 -21.19 -74.95 6.57
N GLY A 15 -20.54 -73.79 6.65
CA GLY A 15 -20.69 -72.90 7.80
C GLY A 15 -22.03 -72.19 7.68
N ALA A 16 -22.96 -72.53 8.53
CA ALA A 16 -24.15 -71.74 8.76
C ALA A 16 -23.66 -70.30 9.14
N HIS A 17 -23.71 -69.42 8.19
CA HIS A 17 -23.53 -67.95 8.46
C HIS A 17 -24.76 -67.60 9.39
N ALA A 18 -24.52 -67.57 10.67
CA ALA A 18 -25.42 -66.91 11.59
C ALA A 18 -25.47 -65.48 11.12
N LEU A 19 -26.56 -65.03 10.52
CA LEU A 19 -26.87 -63.65 10.26
C LEU A 19 -26.83 -62.91 11.58
N ILE A 20 -25.70 -62.27 11.89
CA ILE A 20 -25.59 -61.36 13.02
C ILE A 20 -26.45 -60.19 12.63
N GLU A 21 -27.69 -60.16 13.14
CA GLU A 21 -28.53 -58.96 13.00
C GLU A 21 -27.79 -57.79 13.72
N PRO A 22 -27.47 -56.69 13.05
CA PRO A 22 -26.82 -55.57 13.70
C PRO A 22 -27.75 -55.03 14.79
N GLU A 23 -27.20 -54.78 15.97
CA GLU A 23 -27.94 -54.17 17.07
C GLU A 23 -28.66 -52.90 16.60
N PRO A 24 -29.96 -52.70 16.99
CA PRO A 24 -30.72 -51.52 16.67
C PRO A 24 -29.99 -50.29 17.25
N GLY A 25 -29.38 -49.47 16.37
CA GLY A 25 -28.56 -48.29 16.72
C GLY A 25 -27.09 -48.36 16.26
N ALA A 26 -26.56 -49.53 15.88
CA ALA A 26 -25.18 -49.67 15.41
C ALA A 26 -24.90 -48.92 14.08
N VAL A 27 -25.92 -48.69 13.26
CA VAL A 27 -25.86 -47.99 12.00
C VAL A 27 -26.20 -46.49 12.15
N GLU A 28 -26.97 -46.12 13.16
CA GLU A 28 -27.42 -44.72 13.33
C GLU A 28 -26.32 -43.79 13.87
N ARG A 29 -25.40 -44.28 14.71
CA ARG A 29 -24.27 -43.48 15.21
C ARG A 29 -23.34 -43.02 14.07
N PRO A 30 -22.83 -43.93 13.21
CA PRO A 30 -21.96 -43.51 12.11
C PRO A 30 -22.65 -42.53 11.14
N ARG A 31 -23.97 -42.70 10.98
CA ARG A 31 -24.75 -41.81 10.11
C ARG A 31 -24.82 -40.37 10.66
N ARG A 32 -25.06 -40.22 11.97
CA ARG A 32 -25.07 -38.91 12.64
C ARG A 32 -23.69 -38.24 12.61
N GLU A 33 -22.63 -39.01 12.86
CA GLU A 33 -21.24 -38.50 12.79
C GLU A 33 -20.89 -38.05 11.36
N LEU A 34 -21.35 -38.79 10.34
CA LEU A 34 -21.18 -38.42 8.95
C LEU A 34 -21.92 -37.11 8.58
N GLU A 35 -23.16 -36.96 9.06
CA GLU A 35 -23.95 -35.74 8.86
C GLU A 35 -23.28 -34.51 9.54
N GLU A 36 -22.75 -34.71 10.77
CA GLU A 36 -22.01 -33.67 11.49
C GLU A 36 -20.73 -33.26 10.74
N VAL A 37 -19.93 -34.24 10.29
CA VAL A 37 -18.70 -33.97 9.52
C VAL A 37 -19.04 -33.28 8.22
N ARG A 38 -20.12 -33.71 7.54
CA ARG A 38 -20.57 -33.07 6.31
C ARG A 38 -20.93 -31.59 6.53
N GLY A 39 -21.70 -31.29 7.59
CA GLY A 39 -22.04 -29.91 7.94
C GLY A 39 -20.82 -29.06 8.26
N ARG A 40 -19.80 -29.63 8.91
CA ARG A 40 -18.52 -28.94 9.17
C ARG A 40 -17.75 -28.69 7.89
N VAL A 41 -17.74 -29.62 6.95
CA VAL A 41 -17.07 -29.44 5.64
C VAL A 41 -17.76 -28.32 4.85
N GLU A 42 -19.09 -28.34 4.77
CA GLU A 42 -19.86 -27.31 4.09
C GLU A 42 -19.57 -25.90 4.68
N HIS A 43 -19.50 -25.78 6.01
CA HIS A 43 -19.16 -24.53 6.68
C HIS A 43 -17.71 -24.07 6.38
N VAL A 44 -16.75 -25.00 6.33
CA VAL A 44 -15.36 -24.67 5.96
C VAL A 44 -15.27 -24.23 4.51
N GLU A 45 -15.97 -24.87 3.60
CA GLU A 45 -16.02 -24.49 2.19
C GLU A 45 -16.59 -23.08 2.01
N GLU A 46 -17.67 -22.75 2.72
CA GLU A 46 -18.27 -21.41 2.72
C GLU A 46 -17.28 -20.37 3.25
N SER A 47 -16.64 -20.64 4.41
CA SER A 47 -15.62 -19.76 4.99
C SER A 47 -14.41 -19.55 4.06
N LEU A 48 -13.98 -20.59 3.36
CA LEU A 48 -12.90 -20.48 2.36
C LEU A 48 -13.32 -19.62 1.17
N ALA A 49 -14.57 -19.72 0.72
CA ALA A 49 -15.08 -18.87 -0.36
C ALA A 49 -15.12 -17.39 0.05
N GLU A 50 -15.58 -17.10 1.27
CA GLU A 50 -15.58 -15.74 1.82
C GLU A 50 -14.17 -15.16 1.94
N LEU A 51 -13.23 -15.94 2.50
CA LEU A 51 -11.82 -15.53 2.59
C LEU A 51 -11.20 -15.30 1.21
N GLY A 52 -11.52 -16.15 0.24
CA GLY A 52 -11.08 -15.97 -1.14
C GLY A 52 -11.59 -14.68 -1.78
N ALA A 53 -12.85 -14.31 -1.51
CA ALA A 53 -13.42 -13.04 -1.96
C ALA A 53 -12.76 -11.83 -1.28
N ALA A 54 -12.53 -11.91 0.04
CA ALA A 54 -11.84 -10.88 0.80
C ALA A 54 -10.40 -10.66 0.31
N LEU A 55 -9.65 -11.73 0.05
CA LEU A 55 -8.30 -11.66 -0.50
C LEU A 55 -8.26 -10.98 -1.88
N LYS A 56 -9.19 -11.30 -2.78
CA LYS A 56 -9.29 -10.63 -4.08
C LYS A 56 -9.58 -9.14 -3.94
N SER A 57 -10.44 -8.77 -2.99
CA SER A 57 -10.73 -7.36 -2.69
C SER A 57 -9.50 -6.62 -2.20
N ILE A 58 -8.76 -7.20 -1.24
CA ILE A 58 -7.52 -6.62 -0.71
C ILE A 58 -6.48 -6.48 -1.83
N GLN A 59 -6.31 -7.50 -2.66
CA GLN A 59 -5.37 -7.46 -3.78
C GLN A 59 -5.68 -6.30 -4.72
N SER A 60 -6.95 -6.13 -5.10
CA SER A 60 -7.38 -5.01 -5.96
C SER A 60 -7.11 -3.64 -5.31
N GLN A 61 -7.31 -3.50 -3.99
CA GLN A 61 -6.98 -2.26 -3.27
C GLN A 61 -5.48 -1.99 -3.26
N VAL A 62 -4.66 -3.02 -3.01
CA VAL A 62 -3.19 -2.90 -3.02
C VAL A 62 -2.69 -2.47 -4.39
N GLU A 63 -3.21 -3.04 -5.48
CA GLU A 63 -2.88 -2.65 -6.85
C GLU A 63 -3.26 -1.18 -7.12
N GLY A 64 -4.43 -0.75 -6.64
CA GLY A 64 -4.87 0.65 -6.72
C GLY A 64 -3.95 1.61 -5.97
N TYR A 65 -3.53 1.26 -4.76
CA TYR A 65 -2.58 2.06 -3.99
C TYR A 65 -1.20 2.10 -4.64
N ALA A 66 -0.71 1.00 -5.19
CA ALA A 66 0.57 0.96 -5.89
C ALA A 66 0.57 1.91 -7.10
N ALA A 67 -0.50 1.92 -7.89
CA ALA A 67 -0.66 2.83 -9.01
C ALA A 67 -0.69 4.31 -8.56
N ALA A 68 -1.43 4.60 -7.48
CA ALA A 68 -1.49 5.95 -6.92
C ALA A 68 -0.12 6.43 -6.40
N LEU A 69 0.61 5.56 -5.67
CA LEU A 69 1.96 5.87 -5.18
C LEU A 69 2.92 6.18 -6.33
N SER A 70 2.92 5.37 -7.40
CA SER A 70 3.75 5.64 -8.58
C SER A 70 3.46 7.01 -9.20
N LEU A 71 2.19 7.41 -9.28
CA LEU A 71 1.81 8.74 -9.74
C LEU A 71 2.33 9.86 -8.82
N TYR A 72 2.22 9.67 -7.51
CA TYR A 72 2.74 10.63 -6.54
C TYR A 72 4.26 10.76 -6.63
N GLU A 73 5.00 9.67 -6.73
CA GLU A 73 6.45 9.66 -6.91
C GLU A 73 6.86 10.46 -8.15
N GLN A 74 6.19 10.27 -9.29
CA GLN A 74 6.45 11.05 -10.50
C GLN A 74 6.19 12.55 -10.30
N ARG A 75 5.11 12.90 -9.59
CA ARG A 75 4.80 14.31 -9.31
C ARG A 75 5.82 14.94 -8.38
N VAL A 76 6.21 14.22 -7.32
CA VAL A 76 7.24 14.69 -6.37
C VAL A 76 8.56 14.87 -7.09
N SER A 77 9.02 13.91 -7.88
CA SER A 77 10.28 14.02 -8.65
C SER A 77 10.29 15.22 -9.59
N ARG A 78 9.16 15.52 -10.24
CA ARG A 78 9.04 16.73 -11.09
C ARG A 78 9.12 18.02 -10.27
N LEU A 79 8.46 18.06 -9.10
CA LEU A 79 8.51 19.23 -8.21
C LEU A 79 9.91 19.45 -7.65
N GLU A 80 10.62 18.38 -7.28
CA GLU A 80 12.00 18.45 -6.80
C GLU A 80 12.95 18.95 -7.89
N ALA A 81 12.83 18.44 -9.12
CA ALA A 81 13.62 18.90 -10.24
C ALA A 81 13.37 20.40 -10.54
N PHE A 82 12.11 20.80 -10.52
CA PHE A 82 11.71 22.19 -10.71
C PHE A 82 12.22 23.09 -9.59
N HIS A 83 12.07 22.65 -8.33
CA HIS A 83 12.59 23.38 -7.17
C HIS A 83 14.11 23.52 -7.22
N LYS A 84 14.82 22.46 -7.61
CA LYS A 84 16.29 22.50 -7.79
C LYS A 84 16.70 23.52 -8.85
N ALA A 85 16.06 23.49 -10.02
CA ALA A 85 16.34 24.46 -11.09
C ALA A 85 16.03 25.90 -10.66
N ALA A 86 14.88 26.11 -10.01
CA ALA A 86 14.50 27.43 -9.48
C ALA A 86 15.49 27.94 -8.42
N SER A 87 15.97 27.05 -7.55
CA SER A 87 16.97 27.38 -6.52
C SER A 87 18.32 27.74 -7.10
N MET A 88 18.77 27.08 -8.16
CA MET A 88 20.03 27.43 -8.86
C MET A 88 19.94 28.81 -9.50
N ILE A 89 18.89 29.10 -10.26
CA ILE A 89 18.67 30.40 -10.89
C ILE A 89 18.47 31.46 -9.81
N GLY A 90 17.68 31.15 -8.79
CA GLY A 90 17.36 32.06 -7.70
C GLY A 90 18.58 32.41 -6.85
N GLY A 91 19.48 31.46 -6.61
CA GLY A 91 20.73 31.69 -5.90
C GLY A 91 21.61 32.71 -6.61
N TRP A 92 21.78 32.56 -7.93
CA TRP A 92 22.49 33.57 -8.73
C TRP A 92 21.78 34.93 -8.67
N LYS A 93 20.46 34.99 -8.86
CA LYS A 93 19.68 36.23 -8.77
C LYS A 93 19.80 36.88 -7.39
N ALA A 94 19.71 36.11 -6.32
CA ALA A 94 19.81 36.60 -4.95
C ALA A 94 21.15 37.29 -4.66
N GLN A 95 22.24 36.75 -5.23
CA GLN A 95 23.60 37.34 -5.08
C GLN A 95 23.81 38.58 -5.87
N THR A 96 23.09 38.75 -6.98
CA THR A 96 23.30 39.86 -7.93
C THR A 96 22.13 40.86 -7.98
N CYS A 97 21.15 40.72 -7.11
CA CYS A 97 19.96 41.57 -7.11
C CYS A 97 20.15 42.82 -6.25
N LEU A 98 19.78 43.97 -6.80
CA LEU A 98 19.79 45.27 -6.09
C LEU A 98 18.92 45.24 -4.82
N HIS A 99 17.89 44.42 -4.81
CA HIS A 99 16.94 44.29 -3.68
C HIS A 99 17.31 43.20 -2.68
N SER A 100 18.47 42.57 -2.81
CA SER A 100 18.97 41.56 -1.87
C SER A 100 20.00 42.21 -0.94
N SER A 101 19.67 42.26 0.33
CA SER A 101 20.57 42.79 1.36
C SER A 101 20.67 41.86 2.52
N ASN A 102 21.89 41.43 2.88
CA ASN A 102 22.14 40.50 3.99
C ASN A 102 21.30 39.20 3.92
N GLY A 103 21.09 38.69 2.70
CA GLY A 103 20.32 37.48 2.50
C GLY A 103 18.80 37.65 2.63
N VAL A 104 18.30 38.87 2.68
CA VAL A 104 16.86 39.19 2.80
C VAL A 104 16.46 40.06 1.60
N CYS A 105 15.28 39.78 1.03
CA CYS A 105 14.71 40.61 -0.04
C CYS A 105 14.08 41.89 0.56
N THR A 106 14.55 43.05 0.15
CA THR A 106 14.03 44.36 0.63
C THR A 106 12.79 44.82 -0.13
N LEU A 107 12.50 44.23 -1.31
CA LEU A 107 11.40 44.67 -2.18
C LEU A 107 10.05 44.05 -1.74
N TRP A 108 10.02 42.73 -1.55
CA TRP A 108 8.77 42.03 -1.20
C TRP A 108 8.42 42.21 0.25
N ARG A 109 7.18 42.68 0.47
CA ARG A 109 6.53 42.76 1.78
C ARG A 109 5.46 41.69 1.81
N LEU A 110 5.53 40.81 2.79
CA LEU A 110 4.57 39.74 2.98
C LEU A 110 3.53 40.15 4.01
N SER A 111 2.30 39.69 3.83
CA SER A 111 1.31 39.75 4.90
C SER A 111 1.68 38.79 6.02
N ARG A 112 1.12 38.99 7.20
CA ARG A 112 1.33 38.10 8.35
C ARG A 112 0.91 36.66 8.03
N GLU A 113 -0.22 36.48 7.36
CA GLU A 113 -0.77 35.18 6.98
C GLU A 113 0.18 34.44 6.01
N ALA A 114 0.77 35.17 5.05
CA ALA A 114 1.76 34.61 4.13
C ALA A 114 3.06 34.24 4.85
N ALA A 115 3.48 35.05 5.81
CA ALA A 115 4.67 34.79 6.62
C ALA A 115 4.49 33.54 7.52
N GLU A 116 3.32 33.36 8.08
CA GLU A 116 2.98 32.17 8.88
C GLU A 116 3.04 30.87 8.06
N GLN A 117 2.70 30.91 6.76
CA GLN A 117 2.81 29.74 5.86
C GLN A 117 4.24 29.43 5.44
N LEU A 118 5.12 30.44 5.45
CA LEU A 118 6.51 30.33 5.02
C LEU A 118 7.48 30.05 6.18
N HIS A 119 7.05 29.37 7.20
CA HIS A 119 7.77 29.05 8.43
C HIS A 119 9.31 29.09 8.33
N GLY A 120 9.96 29.97 9.07
CA GLY A 120 11.42 30.09 9.12
C GLY A 120 12.10 30.74 7.89
N LEU A 121 11.38 30.84 6.74
CA LEU A 121 11.89 31.43 5.50
C LEU A 121 11.68 32.92 5.42
N VAL A 122 11.17 33.54 6.48
CA VAL A 122 10.92 34.98 6.58
C VAL A 122 11.67 35.61 7.74
N ALA A 123 11.99 36.88 7.60
CA ALA A 123 12.49 37.71 8.66
C ALA A 123 11.49 38.85 8.89
N GLU A 124 11.24 39.18 10.16
CA GLU A 124 10.51 40.39 10.54
C GLU A 124 11.52 41.51 10.72
N ASP A 125 11.32 42.64 10.03
CA ASP A 125 12.12 43.84 10.29
C ASP A 125 11.60 44.58 11.52
N GLY A 126 12.40 45.51 12.06
CA GLY A 126 12.04 46.26 13.27
C GLY A 126 10.77 47.11 13.15
N ALA A 127 10.18 47.19 11.95
CA ALA A 127 8.92 47.89 11.67
C ALA A 127 7.72 46.94 11.54
N GLY A 128 7.87 45.64 11.86
CA GLY A 128 6.80 44.64 11.74
C GLY A 128 6.50 44.20 10.33
N VAL A 129 7.42 44.40 9.40
CA VAL A 129 7.26 44.00 7.98
C VAL A 129 7.97 42.64 7.79
N TYR A 130 7.25 41.67 7.25
CA TYR A 130 7.79 40.34 6.92
C TYR A 130 8.45 40.34 5.55
N ARG A 131 9.67 39.80 5.48
CA ARG A 131 10.51 39.74 4.27
C ARG A 131 11.07 38.37 4.05
N VAL A 132 11.21 37.95 2.79
CA VAL A 132 11.74 36.60 2.47
C VAL A 132 13.25 36.56 2.71
N ARG A 133 13.73 35.53 3.42
CA ARG A 133 15.14 35.18 3.55
C ARG A 133 15.60 34.46 2.30
N VAL A 134 16.06 35.22 1.31
CA VAL A 134 16.43 34.68 0.00
C VAL A 134 17.70 33.83 0.05
N ALA A 135 18.49 33.92 1.10
CA ALA A 135 19.61 33.02 1.35
C ALA A 135 19.15 31.59 1.66
N GLU A 136 18.02 31.45 2.36
CA GLU A 136 17.43 30.16 2.74
C GLU A 136 16.38 29.68 1.73
N ALA A 137 15.74 30.61 1.02
CA ALA A 137 14.72 30.36 0.00
C ALA A 137 15.13 30.94 -1.37
N PRO A 138 16.25 30.51 -1.96
CA PRO A 138 16.74 31.09 -3.23
C PRO A 138 15.74 30.85 -4.38
N TRP A 139 14.98 29.80 -4.38
CA TRP A 139 13.94 29.51 -5.36
C TRP A 139 12.93 30.65 -5.52
N PHE A 140 12.69 31.43 -4.48
CA PHE A 140 11.80 32.58 -4.51
C PHE A 140 12.33 33.66 -5.52
N CYS A 141 13.63 33.89 -5.54
CA CYS A 141 14.26 34.79 -6.52
C CYS A 141 14.24 34.19 -7.93
N GLY A 142 14.19 32.86 -8.07
CA GLY A 142 14.09 32.18 -9.35
C GLY A 142 12.90 32.67 -10.18
N PHE A 143 11.78 32.88 -9.50
CA PHE A 143 10.51 33.35 -10.10
C PHE A 143 10.29 34.87 -10.00
N CYS A 144 11.17 35.60 -9.38
CA CYS A 144 10.96 37.03 -9.17
C CYS A 144 10.95 37.77 -10.50
N PRO A 145 9.83 38.44 -10.90
CA PRO A 145 9.73 39.22 -12.10
C PRO A 145 10.38 40.61 -11.93
N LEU A 146 10.65 41.01 -10.70
CA LEU A 146 11.20 42.33 -10.34
C LEU A 146 12.71 42.29 -10.08
N TYR A 147 13.39 41.26 -10.57
CA TYR A 147 14.82 41.16 -10.47
C TYR A 147 15.49 42.34 -11.20
N GLN A 148 16.36 43.04 -10.50
CA GLN A 148 17.21 44.12 -11.03
C GLN A 148 18.65 43.80 -10.63
N ARG A 149 19.52 43.74 -11.60
CA ARG A 149 20.95 43.53 -11.36
C ARG A 149 21.56 44.75 -10.72
N ALA A 150 22.32 44.54 -9.64
CA ALA A 150 23.14 45.57 -9.00
C ALA A 150 24.34 45.97 -9.85
#